data_6a149ef2ef4350f7d0f72e0ff6be2116
#
_entry.id   6a149ef2ef4350f7d0f72e0ff6be2116
#
_cell.length_a   1.000
_cell.length_b   1.000
_cell.length_c   1.000
_cell.angle_alpha   90.00
_cell.angle_beta   90.00
_cell.angle_gamma   90.00
#
_symmetry.space_group_name_H-M   'P 1'
#
loop_
_entity.id
_entity.type
_entity.pdbx_description
1 polymer ?
#
loop_
_entity_poly.entity_id
_entity_poly.type
_entity_poly.pdbx_seq_one_letter_code
_entity_poly.pdbx_strand_id
1 'polypeptide(L)'
;MQNRKYLIIIAVLAALFMGAVGIIVGMTMQQKMNASSGNTEVVPAADAVANQPDEQPVNEVENNEGNDDGAESDGQEESPAETADDQNDADVNRQETEVMGMSGNTPVERYGALQVKGNRLTDRNGNQVQLKGISTHGLSWYPQYVNADFFKQMRDEWNVEIVRLAMYTAEYNGYCTGDENNKQTLKNVISEGVNHATNLGMYVIIDWHILSDSNPLQNKEEAKKFFAEMADRYQGYDNIIYEICNEPNSGASWNDIKTYANEVIPVIREKDQDAIILVGTPNWCQFVDEAAADPITGYDNLMYTLHFYADTHRDDLRNTMQNAYNRGLPIFVSEFGITDASGNGAVNRDEGNKWIDLMDQNGISYCIWNLSNKDEASAFFKPGCNKTSGFVNEDLSDEALWYLDVLKR
;
A
#
# COMPACT_ATOMS: atom_id res chain seq x y z
N MET A 1 26.39 -58.31 -12.51
CA MET A 1 25.02 -58.37 -13.07
C MET A 1 23.91 -58.19 -11.96
N GLN A 2 24.17 -58.60 -10.75
CA GLN A 2 23.18 -58.58 -9.67
C GLN A 2 22.83 -57.17 -9.22
N ASN A 3 23.77 -56.23 -9.09
CA ASN A 3 23.54 -54.84 -8.65
C ASN A 3 22.71 -54.00 -9.63
N ARG A 4 22.70 -54.28 -10.92
CA ARG A 4 21.86 -53.57 -11.89
C ARG A 4 20.38 -53.93 -11.77
N LYS A 5 20.05 -55.17 -11.36
CA LYS A 5 18.66 -55.57 -11.14
C LYS A 5 18.04 -54.90 -9.91
N TYR A 6 18.81 -54.71 -8.83
CA TYR A 6 18.35 -54.00 -7.63
C TYR A 6 18.15 -52.51 -7.89
N LEU A 7 19.01 -51.87 -8.68
CA LEU A 7 18.81 -50.45 -9.05
C LEU A 7 17.54 -50.22 -9.89
N ILE A 8 17.23 -51.12 -10.82
CA ILE A 8 16.00 -51.05 -11.62
C ILE A 8 14.75 -51.30 -10.76
N ILE A 9 14.79 -52.21 -9.81
CA ILE A 9 13.68 -52.50 -8.89
C ILE A 9 13.43 -51.29 -7.95
N ILE A 10 14.47 -50.67 -7.44
CA ILE A 10 14.35 -49.46 -6.60
C ILE A 10 13.80 -48.29 -7.41
N ALA A 11 14.23 -48.08 -8.65
CA ALA A 11 13.71 -47.01 -9.52
C ALA A 11 12.23 -47.23 -9.89
N VAL A 12 11.81 -48.47 -10.14
CA VAL A 12 10.41 -48.81 -10.43
C VAL A 12 9.53 -48.66 -9.20
N LEU A 13 10.00 -49.04 -8.00
CA LEU A 13 9.29 -48.84 -6.74
C LEU A 13 9.17 -47.36 -6.38
N ALA A 14 10.20 -46.55 -6.62
CA ALA A 14 10.14 -45.10 -6.41
C ALA A 14 9.17 -44.42 -7.39
N ALA A 15 9.14 -44.85 -8.66
CA ALA A 15 8.18 -44.32 -9.65
C ALA A 15 6.72 -44.70 -9.31
N LEU A 16 6.51 -45.95 -8.83
CA LEU A 16 5.18 -46.39 -8.37
C LEU A 16 4.74 -45.66 -7.10
N PHE A 17 5.65 -45.38 -6.17
CA PHE A 17 5.36 -44.60 -4.96
C PHE A 17 5.01 -43.15 -5.28
N MET A 18 5.75 -42.48 -6.15
CA MET A 18 5.43 -41.10 -6.61
C MET A 18 4.12 -41.08 -7.39
N GLY A 19 3.82 -42.10 -8.22
CA GLY A 19 2.52 -42.21 -8.90
C GLY A 19 1.36 -42.38 -7.90
N ALA A 20 1.54 -43.22 -6.85
CA ALA A 20 0.52 -43.42 -5.82
C ALA A 20 0.28 -42.16 -4.97
N VAL A 21 1.34 -41.43 -4.61
CA VAL A 21 1.24 -40.13 -3.90
C VAL A 21 0.56 -39.09 -4.79
N GLY A 22 0.88 -39.01 -6.08
CA GLY A 22 0.21 -38.14 -7.05
C GLY A 22 -1.30 -38.41 -7.17
N ILE A 23 -1.67 -39.73 -7.21
CA ILE A 23 -3.09 -40.14 -7.28
C ILE A 23 -3.82 -39.84 -5.97
N ILE A 24 -3.19 -40.05 -4.80
CA ILE A 24 -3.78 -39.73 -3.49
C ILE A 24 -3.95 -38.21 -3.34
N VAL A 25 -2.97 -37.40 -3.73
CA VAL A 25 -3.07 -35.94 -3.72
C VAL A 25 -4.12 -35.46 -4.71
N GLY A 26 -4.17 -36.02 -5.92
CA GLY A 26 -5.20 -35.75 -6.93
C GLY A 26 -6.60 -36.12 -6.46
N MET A 27 -6.80 -37.27 -5.80
CA MET A 27 -8.09 -37.68 -5.25
C MET A 27 -8.50 -36.84 -4.05
N THR A 28 -7.57 -36.41 -3.20
CA THR A 28 -7.87 -35.50 -2.08
C THR A 28 -8.23 -34.11 -2.58
N MET A 29 -7.60 -33.63 -3.65
CA MET A 29 -8.00 -32.39 -4.33
C MET A 29 -9.37 -32.53 -5.00
N GLN A 30 -9.62 -33.64 -5.70
CA GLN A 30 -10.92 -33.89 -6.34
C GLN A 30 -12.05 -34.06 -5.34
N GLN A 31 -11.81 -34.72 -4.17
CA GLN A 31 -12.78 -34.78 -3.09
C GLN A 31 -13.00 -33.46 -2.40
N LYS A 32 -11.94 -32.63 -2.22
CA LYS A 32 -12.11 -31.25 -1.75
C LYS A 32 -12.89 -30.39 -2.76
N MET A 33 -12.66 -30.55 -4.06
CA MET A 33 -13.42 -29.84 -5.10
C MET A 33 -14.88 -30.30 -5.18
N ASN A 34 -15.18 -31.58 -4.94
CA ASN A 34 -16.56 -32.08 -4.95
C ASN A 34 -17.31 -31.91 -3.61
N ALA A 35 -16.60 -31.70 -2.49
CA ALA A 35 -17.19 -31.30 -1.22
C ALA A 35 -17.40 -29.78 -1.08
N SER A 36 -16.78 -29.00 -1.97
CA SER A 36 -16.81 -27.53 -2.02
C SER A 36 -17.70 -26.99 -3.14
N SER A 37 -18.82 -27.67 -3.45
CA SER A 37 -19.97 -26.99 -4.06
C SER A 37 -20.82 -26.25 -3.01
N GLY A 38 -20.22 -25.85 -1.93
CA GLY A 38 -20.71 -24.95 -0.91
C GLY A 38 -19.51 -24.12 -0.45
N ASN A 39 -19.47 -22.88 -0.92
CA ASN A 39 -18.61 -21.77 -0.56
C ASN A 39 -17.47 -22.04 0.46
N THR A 40 -16.24 -22.08 -0.04
CA THR A 40 -15.06 -21.64 0.73
C THR A 40 -14.03 -21.06 -0.23
N GLU A 41 -14.01 -19.74 -0.31
CA GLU A 41 -12.97 -18.94 -0.95
C GLU A 41 -11.62 -19.17 -0.27
N VAL A 42 -10.58 -19.27 -1.07
CA VAL A 42 -9.18 -19.16 -0.61
C VAL A 42 -8.94 -17.68 -0.41
N VAL A 43 -8.83 -17.26 0.84
CA VAL A 43 -8.66 -15.86 1.24
C VAL A 43 -7.20 -15.45 1.06
N PRO A 44 -6.87 -14.49 0.19
CA PRO A 44 -5.57 -13.81 0.16
C PRO A 44 -5.37 -12.91 1.40
N ALA A 45 -4.18 -12.34 1.57
CA ALA A 45 -3.88 -11.40 2.64
C ALA A 45 -4.97 -10.32 2.80
N ALA A 46 -5.19 -9.88 4.02
CA ALA A 46 -6.15 -8.94 4.61
C ALA A 46 -7.30 -8.33 3.78
N ASP A 47 -7.18 -8.25 2.46
CA ASP A 47 -8.08 -7.51 1.58
C ASP A 47 -9.04 -8.37 0.74
N ALA A 48 -9.06 -9.70 0.95
CA ALA A 48 -9.85 -10.61 0.12
C ALA A 48 -11.37 -10.50 0.31
N VAL A 49 -11.86 -9.67 1.21
CA VAL A 49 -13.28 -9.43 1.40
C VAL A 49 -13.58 -7.93 1.31
N ALA A 50 -13.56 -7.41 0.08
CA ALA A 50 -14.33 -6.22 -0.22
C ALA A 50 -15.82 -6.61 -0.23
N ASN A 51 -16.40 -6.85 0.94
CA ASN A 51 -17.85 -6.85 1.06
C ASN A 51 -18.34 -5.43 0.81
N GLN A 52 -19.31 -5.31 -0.08
CA GLN A 52 -20.03 -4.06 -0.30
C GLN A 52 -20.40 -3.44 1.06
N PRO A 53 -20.36 -2.10 1.19
CA PRO A 53 -20.94 -1.44 2.35
C PRO A 53 -22.40 -1.88 2.46
N ASP A 54 -22.82 -2.31 3.65
CA ASP A 54 -24.25 -2.52 3.94
C ASP A 54 -25.02 -1.27 3.51
N GLU A 55 -26.02 -1.46 2.66
CA GLU A 55 -26.93 -0.41 2.27
C GLU A 55 -27.59 0.16 3.54
N GLN A 56 -27.19 1.35 3.92
CA GLN A 56 -27.93 2.14 4.92
C GLN A 56 -29.31 2.45 4.30
N PRO A 57 -30.41 2.26 5.03
CA PRO A 57 -31.73 2.59 4.50
C PRO A 57 -31.81 4.10 4.28
N VAL A 58 -32.08 4.47 3.03
CA VAL A 58 -32.34 5.88 2.64
C VAL A 58 -33.65 6.27 3.30
N ASN A 59 -33.62 7.23 4.22
CA ASN A 59 -34.83 7.89 4.70
C ASN A 59 -35.45 8.69 3.54
N GLU A 60 -36.59 8.25 3.09
CA GLU A 60 -37.45 9.01 2.21
C GLU A 60 -37.82 10.33 2.87
N VAL A 61 -37.39 11.43 2.27
CA VAL A 61 -37.91 12.76 2.59
C VAL A 61 -39.11 13.00 1.67
N GLU A 62 -40.31 12.98 2.23
CA GLU A 62 -41.55 13.39 1.56
C GLU A 62 -41.42 14.80 1.01
N ASN A 63 -41.59 14.93 -0.32
CA ASN A 63 -41.80 16.18 -0.98
C ASN A 63 -43.24 16.66 -0.68
N ASN A 64 -43.35 17.79 -0.01
CA ASN A 64 -44.60 18.51 0.11
C ASN A 64 -44.62 19.68 -0.89
N GLU A 65 -45.43 19.54 -1.90
CA GLU A 65 -45.76 20.62 -2.84
C GLU A 65 -46.58 21.73 -2.17
N GLY A 66 -46.15 22.93 -2.41
CA GLY A 66 -46.93 24.13 -2.06
C GLY A 66 -46.68 25.24 -3.08
N ASN A 67 -47.65 25.41 -3.97
CA ASN A 67 -47.79 26.56 -4.89
C ASN A 67 -47.83 27.89 -4.10
N ASP A 68 -47.27 28.95 -4.65
CA ASP A 68 -48.07 30.15 -4.99
C ASP A 68 -47.26 31.23 -5.77
N ASP A 69 -48.04 31.94 -6.55
CA ASP A 69 -47.86 32.91 -7.60
C ASP A 69 -47.01 34.17 -7.33
N GLY A 70 -46.46 34.68 -8.44
CA GLY A 70 -46.73 36.08 -8.76
C GLY A 70 -45.57 37.08 -8.87
N ALA A 71 -45.43 37.56 -10.10
CA ALA A 71 -45.15 38.92 -10.52
C ALA A 71 -43.81 39.30 -11.15
N GLU A 72 -43.95 39.73 -12.37
CA GLU A 72 -43.04 40.39 -13.32
C GLU A 72 -42.36 41.67 -12.81
N SER A 73 -41.18 41.95 -13.36
CA SER A 73 -40.90 43.19 -14.13
C SER A 73 -39.49 43.29 -14.70
N ASP A 74 -39.49 43.47 -15.99
CA ASP A 74 -38.67 44.20 -16.94
C ASP A 74 -37.37 44.94 -16.49
N GLY A 75 -36.40 44.84 -17.43
CA GLY A 75 -35.34 45.86 -17.54
C GLY A 75 -34.06 45.38 -18.27
N GLN A 76 -34.11 45.47 -19.55
CA GLN A 76 -33.15 45.58 -20.65
C GLN A 76 -31.70 46.02 -20.37
N GLU A 77 -30.80 45.42 -21.24
CA GLU A 77 -29.70 45.97 -22.06
C GLU A 77 -28.35 46.19 -21.34
N GLU A 78 -27.24 45.82 -21.83
CA GLU A 78 -26.56 45.65 -23.13
C GLU A 78 -25.23 44.94 -22.95
N SER A 79 -24.79 44.16 -23.93
CA SER A 79 -23.42 43.65 -24.10
C SER A 79 -22.56 44.74 -24.81
N PRO A 80 -21.23 44.73 -24.65
CA PRO A 80 -20.44 44.09 -25.69
C PRO A 80 -19.22 43.27 -25.22
N ALA A 81 -18.85 42.34 -26.09
CA ALA A 81 -17.71 41.47 -26.02
C ALA A 81 -16.39 42.22 -26.00
N GLU A 82 -15.45 41.72 -25.20
CA GLU A 82 -14.02 41.79 -25.50
C GLU A 82 -13.33 40.50 -25.09
N THR A 83 -12.57 39.96 -26.00
CA THR A 83 -11.68 38.82 -25.92
C THR A 83 -10.56 39.09 -24.95
N ALA A 84 -10.34 38.19 -23.99
CA ALA A 84 -9.11 38.12 -23.22
C ALA A 84 -8.60 36.68 -23.15
N ASP A 85 -7.35 36.54 -23.53
CA ASP A 85 -6.49 35.35 -23.53
C ASP A 85 -6.56 34.52 -22.27
N ASP A 86 -6.65 33.25 -22.51
CA ASP A 86 -6.51 32.19 -21.52
C ASP A 86 -5.01 31.92 -21.28
N GLN A 87 -4.43 32.62 -20.34
CA GLN A 87 -3.15 32.30 -19.71
C GLN A 87 -3.38 32.31 -18.20
N ASN A 88 -3.78 31.18 -17.67
CA ASN A 88 -3.82 31.00 -16.24
C ASN A 88 -2.58 30.22 -15.82
N ASP A 89 -1.50 30.97 -15.61
CA ASP A 89 -0.30 30.53 -14.91
C ASP A 89 -0.70 30.02 -13.53
N ALA A 90 -0.41 28.75 -13.32
CA ALA A 90 -0.43 28.13 -12.01
C ALA A 90 0.77 28.63 -11.18
N ASP A 91 0.74 29.89 -10.81
CA ASP A 91 1.61 30.42 -9.76
C ASP A 91 1.06 29.94 -8.41
N VAL A 92 1.50 28.76 -7.97
CA VAL A 92 1.25 28.27 -6.61
C VAL A 92 2.04 29.17 -5.68
N ASN A 93 1.34 30.17 -5.20
CA ASN A 93 1.76 31.10 -4.18
C ASN A 93 2.29 30.32 -2.96
N ARG A 94 3.62 30.22 -2.87
CA ARG A 94 4.34 29.66 -1.72
C ARG A 94 4.12 30.64 -0.54
N GLN A 95 2.94 30.60 0.05
CA GLN A 95 2.75 31.22 1.35
C GLN A 95 3.56 30.41 2.35
N GLU A 96 4.65 31.00 2.83
CA GLU A 96 5.30 30.59 4.06
C GLU A 96 4.27 30.73 5.19
N THR A 97 3.53 29.65 5.43
CA THR A 97 2.73 29.53 6.64
C THR A 97 3.71 29.28 7.77
N GLU A 98 3.88 30.26 8.62
CA GLU A 98 4.59 30.10 9.89
C GLU A 98 4.04 28.87 10.62
N VAL A 99 4.85 27.80 10.65
CA VAL A 99 4.59 26.62 11.47
C VAL A 99 4.77 27.04 12.92
N MET A 100 3.66 27.43 13.56
CA MET A 100 3.66 27.70 14.99
C MET A 100 3.93 26.40 15.75
N GLY A 101 5.16 26.35 16.31
CA GLY A 101 5.45 25.65 17.55
C GLY A 101 5.58 24.14 17.50
N MET A 102 6.72 23.68 17.05
CA MET A 102 7.64 22.83 17.80
C MET A 102 8.98 22.86 17.08
N SER A 103 9.96 23.51 17.68
CA SER A 103 11.37 23.49 17.30
C SER A 103 11.91 22.09 17.54
N GLY A 104 11.96 21.26 16.51
CA GLY A 104 12.57 19.95 16.59
C GLY A 104 12.27 19.12 15.34
N ASN A 105 13.17 19.13 14.38
CA ASN A 105 13.41 18.12 13.37
C ASN A 105 12.25 17.20 12.99
N THR A 106 11.41 17.64 12.08
CA THR A 106 10.51 16.74 11.36
C THR A 106 11.33 15.64 10.65
N PRO A 107 10.75 14.49 10.28
CA PRO A 107 11.46 13.45 9.53
C PRO A 107 12.22 13.98 8.31
N VAL A 108 11.56 14.83 7.50
CA VAL A 108 12.18 15.42 6.28
C VAL A 108 13.30 16.41 6.64
N GLU A 109 13.18 17.19 7.71
CA GLU A 109 14.28 18.07 8.17
C GLU A 109 15.50 17.25 8.63
N ARG A 110 15.26 16.10 9.30
CA ARG A 110 16.34 15.21 9.75
C ARG A 110 17.07 14.55 8.59
N TYR A 111 16.34 14.00 7.63
CA TYR A 111 16.89 13.08 6.63
C TYR A 111 17.03 13.72 5.24
N GLY A 112 16.14 14.67 4.87
CA GLY A 112 16.08 15.30 3.53
C GLY A 112 15.75 14.28 2.44
N ALA A 113 16.26 14.53 1.24
CA ALA A 113 16.13 13.58 0.13
C ALA A 113 16.77 12.24 0.47
N LEU A 114 16.02 11.16 0.25
CA LEU A 114 16.47 9.81 0.56
C LEU A 114 17.22 9.18 -0.62
N GLN A 115 18.11 8.23 -0.33
CA GLN A 115 18.86 7.47 -1.31
C GLN A 115 18.96 6.00 -0.90
N VAL A 116 19.17 5.11 -1.87
CA VAL A 116 19.49 3.70 -1.61
C VAL A 116 21.00 3.51 -1.78
N LYS A 117 21.68 3.04 -0.74
CA LYS A 117 23.12 2.72 -0.75
C LYS A 117 23.34 1.26 -0.32
N GLY A 118 23.68 0.40 -1.27
CA GLY A 118 23.72 -1.05 -1.03
C GLY A 118 22.31 -1.56 -0.71
N ASN A 119 22.16 -2.20 0.45
CA ASN A 119 20.87 -2.70 0.93
C ASN A 119 20.14 -1.77 1.93
N ARG A 120 20.51 -0.48 1.98
CA ARG A 120 20.02 0.47 3.00
C ARG A 120 19.34 1.67 2.38
N LEU A 121 18.25 2.09 3.00
CA LEU A 121 17.73 3.44 2.83
C LEU A 121 18.65 4.40 3.62
N THR A 122 19.04 5.50 3.02
CA THR A 122 19.98 6.47 3.62
C THR A 122 19.49 7.89 3.41
N ASP A 123 19.94 8.79 4.30
CA ASP A 123 19.82 10.23 4.13
C ASP A 123 20.78 10.75 3.03
N ARG A 124 20.70 12.06 2.78
CA ARG A 124 21.60 12.75 1.83
C ARG A 124 23.08 12.61 2.18
N ASN A 125 23.44 12.31 3.43
CA ASN A 125 24.80 12.17 3.93
C ASN A 125 25.29 10.71 3.89
N GLY A 126 24.41 9.77 3.53
CA GLY A 126 24.69 8.33 3.52
C GLY A 126 24.52 7.64 4.88
N ASN A 127 23.94 8.30 5.87
CA ASN A 127 23.57 7.66 7.13
C ASN A 127 22.33 6.81 6.92
N GLN A 128 22.27 5.63 7.54
CA GLN A 128 21.12 4.75 7.46
C GLN A 128 19.88 5.43 8.07
N VAL A 129 18.74 5.31 7.37
CA VAL A 129 17.42 5.79 7.77
C VAL A 129 16.49 4.60 7.92
N GLN A 130 15.72 4.60 9.00
CA GLN A 130 14.56 3.73 9.17
C GLN A 130 13.34 4.60 9.37
N LEU A 131 12.33 4.46 8.51
CA LEU A 131 11.05 5.16 8.61
C LEU A 131 10.01 4.21 9.20
N LYS A 132 9.27 4.68 10.19
CA LYS A 132 8.18 3.94 10.85
C LYS A 132 6.85 4.61 10.51
N GLY A 133 5.93 3.87 9.91
CA GLY A 133 4.74 4.45 9.32
C GLY A 133 3.46 3.65 9.45
N ILE A 134 2.39 4.22 8.92
CA ILE A 134 1.07 3.62 8.88
C ILE A 134 0.51 3.72 7.45
N SER A 135 -0.13 2.66 6.96
CA SER A 135 -0.86 2.65 5.70
C SER A 135 -2.32 3.07 5.90
N THR A 136 -2.86 3.88 5.00
CA THR A 136 -4.32 3.96 4.87
C THR A 136 -4.86 2.59 4.48
N HIS A 137 -6.14 2.32 4.73
CA HIS A 137 -6.91 1.36 3.95
C HIS A 137 -7.21 1.98 2.57
N GLY A 138 -7.95 1.27 1.71
CA GLY A 138 -8.27 1.76 0.37
C GLY A 138 -8.88 3.16 0.38
N LEU A 139 -8.28 4.08 -0.37
CA LEU A 139 -8.71 5.48 -0.46
C LEU A 139 -10.13 5.65 -1.00
N SER A 140 -10.65 4.65 -1.75
CA SER A 140 -12.03 4.64 -2.23
C SER A 140 -13.06 4.45 -1.10
N TRP A 141 -12.66 3.84 0.02
CA TRP A 141 -13.59 3.39 1.07
C TRP A 141 -13.42 4.12 2.38
N TYR A 142 -12.18 4.57 2.68
CA TYR A 142 -11.82 5.24 3.92
C TYR A 142 -11.07 6.56 3.70
N PRO A 143 -11.53 7.42 2.74
CA PRO A 143 -10.83 8.69 2.47
C PRO A 143 -10.86 9.67 3.64
N GLN A 144 -11.80 9.52 4.58
CA GLN A 144 -11.97 10.41 5.74
C GLN A 144 -10.77 10.44 6.68
N TYR A 145 -9.87 9.44 6.61
CA TYR A 145 -8.65 9.41 7.40
C TYR A 145 -7.49 10.18 6.75
N VAL A 146 -7.68 10.65 5.51
CA VAL A 146 -6.72 11.55 4.85
C VAL A 146 -7.14 13.00 5.15
N ASN A 147 -6.76 13.52 6.30
CA ASN A 147 -7.06 14.88 6.70
C ASN A 147 -5.94 15.51 7.57
N ALA A 148 -5.87 16.83 7.58
CA ALA A 148 -4.79 17.59 8.20
C ALA A 148 -4.64 17.35 9.70
N ASP A 149 -5.77 17.33 10.42
CA ASP A 149 -5.78 17.20 11.89
C ASP A 149 -5.27 15.81 12.31
N PHE A 150 -5.66 14.77 11.56
CA PHE A 150 -5.23 13.43 11.86
C PHE A 150 -3.75 13.19 11.48
N PHE A 151 -3.30 13.69 10.33
CA PHE A 151 -1.87 13.65 9.98
C PHE A 151 -1.02 14.37 11.02
N LYS A 152 -1.51 15.51 11.51
CA LYS A 152 -0.85 16.22 12.62
C LYS A 152 -0.79 15.37 13.89
N GLN A 153 -1.88 14.68 14.26
CA GLN A 153 -1.91 13.77 15.41
C GLN A 153 -0.93 12.62 15.24
N MET A 154 -0.90 11.98 14.06
CA MET A 154 0.04 10.90 13.75
C MET A 154 1.50 11.33 13.94
N ARG A 155 1.86 12.52 13.44
CA ARG A 155 3.22 13.05 13.61
C ARG A 155 3.53 13.42 15.05
N ASP A 156 2.68 14.24 15.68
CA ASP A 156 3.00 14.92 16.95
C ASP A 156 2.85 14.02 18.16
N GLU A 157 1.86 13.11 18.13
CA GLU A 157 1.50 12.29 19.29
C GLU A 157 1.96 10.84 19.12
N TRP A 158 1.99 10.33 17.88
CA TRP A 158 2.27 8.93 17.60
C TRP A 158 3.68 8.69 17.04
N ASN A 159 4.44 9.73 16.71
CA ASN A 159 5.78 9.65 16.11
C ASN A 159 5.79 8.93 14.74
N VAL A 160 4.74 9.06 13.96
CA VAL A 160 4.68 8.54 12.60
C VAL A 160 5.53 9.39 11.68
N GLU A 161 6.44 8.77 10.94
CA GLU A 161 7.38 9.45 10.06
C GLU A 161 6.98 9.39 8.58
N ILE A 162 6.19 8.37 8.21
CA ILE A 162 5.74 8.12 6.83
C ILE A 162 4.30 7.62 6.82
N VAL A 163 3.51 8.06 5.83
CA VAL A 163 2.16 7.55 5.58
C VAL A 163 2.12 6.91 4.19
N ARG A 164 1.54 5.72 4.08
CA ARG A 164 1.30 5.03 2.81
C ARG A 164 -0.13 5.26 2.36
N LEU A 165 -0.33 5.75 1.13
CA LEU A 165 -1.62 6.05 0.52
C LEU A 165 -2.01 4.91 -0.42
N ALA A 166 -2.81 3.96 0.06
CA ALA A 166 -3.19 2.74 -0.65
C ALA A 166 -4.32 3.00 -1.65
N MET A 167 -3.98 3.22 -2.93
CA MET A 167 -4.95 3.42 -3.99
C MET A 167 -5.24 2.11 -4.72
N TYR A 168 -6.32 1.43 -4.37
CA TYR A 168 -6.76 0.20 -5.03
C TYR A 168 -7.05 0.41 -6.52
N THR A 169 -6.72 -0.60 -7.32
CA THR A 169 -6.77 -0.55 -8.78
C THR A 169 -8.00 -1.25 -9.35
N ALA A 170 -8.15 -2.55 -9.12
CA ALA A 170 -9.16 -3.40 -9.76
C ALA A 170 -10.37 -3.73 -8.89
N GLU A 171 -10.36 -3.36 -7.61
CA GLU A 171 -11.45 -3.57 -6.67
C GLU A 171 -12.63 -2.62 -6.95
N TYR A 172 -13.74 -2.83 -6.25
CA TYR A 172 -14.92 -1.95 -6.36
C TYR A 172 -14.55 -0.49 -6.06
N ASN A 173 -14.92 0.41 -6.95
CA ASN A 173 -14.53 1.83 -6.93
C ASN A 173 -13.00 2.06 -6.96
N GLY A 174 -12.21 1.08 -7.37
CA GLY A 174 -10.79 1.25 -7.62
C GLY A 174 -10.50 2.15 -8.82
N TYR A 175 -9.23 2.53 -8.97
CA TYR A 175 -8.81 3.45 -10.03
C TYR A 175 -9.11 2.93 -11.45
N CYS A 176 -8.97 1.63 -11.68
CA CYS A 176 -9.16 1.00 -13.00
C CYS A 176 -10.60 0.49 -13.23
N THR A 177 -11.44 0.45 -12.21
CA THR A 177 -12.85 -0.01 -12.29
C THR A 177 -13.86 1.12 -12.20
N GLY A 178 -13.46 2.26 -11.65
CA GLY A 178 -14.28 3.47 -11.61
C GLY A 178 -14.25 4.24 -12.94
N ASP A 179 -15.13 5.23 -13.04
CA ASP A 179 -15.13 6.19 -14.14
C ASP A 179 -14.05 7.28 -13.98
N GLU A 180 -13.96 8.19 -14.93
CA GLU A 180 -12.96 9.28 -14.89
C GLU A 180 -13.18 10.24 -13.70
N ASN A 181 -14.43 10.41 -13.21
CA ASN A 181 -14.69 11.20 -12.01
C ASN A 181 -14.14 10.51 -10.77
N ASN A 182 -14.28 9.17 -10.69
CA ASN A 182 -13.69 8.39 -9.61
C ASN A 182 -12.16 8.46 -9.63
N LYS A 183 -11.54 8.32 -10.80
CA LYS A 183 -10.08 8.49 -10.93
C LYS A 183 -9.63 9.86 -10.45
N GLN A 184 -10.35 10.92 -10.82
CA GLN A 184 -10.03 12.28 -10.38
C GLN A 184 -10.22 12.44 -8.86
N THR A 185 -11.27 11.85 -8.29
CA THR A 185 -11.50 11.84 -6.84
C THR A 185 -10.35 11.18 -6.10
N LEU A 186 -9.91 10.00 -6.54
CA LEU A 186 -8.77 9.29 -5.95
C LEU A 186 -7.46 10.10 -6.05
N LYS A 187 -7.20 10.72 -7.20
CA LYS A 187 -6.05 11.63 -7.36
C LYS A 187 -6.13 12.85 -6.45
N ASN A 188 -7.31 13.37 -6.17
CA ASN A 188 -7.50 14.47 -5.23
C ASN A 188 -7.20 14.03 -3.79
N VAL A 189 -7.67 12.85 -3.36
CA VAL A 189 -7.35 12.30 -2.03
C VAL A 189 -5.84 12.07 -1.87
N ILE A 190 -5.17 11.53 -2.92
CA ILE A 190 -3.70 11.44 -2.92
C ILE A 190 -3.07 12.83 -2.76
N SER A 191 -3.55 13.82 -3.51
CA SER A 191 -2.99 15.18 -3.43
C SER A 191 -3.17 15.80 -2.05
N GLU A 192 -4.31 15.57 -1.40
CA GLU A 192 -4.54 15.98 -0.01
C GLU A 192 -3.56 15.30 0.94
N GLY A 193 -3.40 13.98 0.83
CA GLY A 193 -2.46 13.22 1.67
C GLY A 193 -1.00 13.67 1.49
N VAL A 194 -0.58 13.88 0.24
CA VAL A 194 0.76 14.41 -0.07
C VAL A 194 0.94 15.80 0.52
N ASN A 195 -0.04 16.71 0.35
CA ASN A 195 0.03 18.05 0.89
C ASN A 195 0.10 18.06 2.43
N HIS A 196 -0.71 17.24 3.09
CA HIS A 196 -0.67 17.13 4.55
C HIS A 196 0.67 16.59 5.05
N ALA A 197 1.18 15.51 4.45
CA ALA A 197 2.48 14.95 4.80
C ALA A 197 3.62 15.96 4.58
N THR A 198 3.65 16.63 3.42
CA THR A 198 4.68 17.61 3.08
C THR A 198 4.68 18.81 4.04
N ASN A 199 3.50 19.38 4.32
CA ASN A 199 3.35 20.51 5.26
C ASN A 199 3.79 20.14 6.70
N LEU A 200 3.73 18.86 7.04
CA LEU A 200 4.12 18.34 8.35
C LEU A 200 5.55 17.79 8.37
N GLY A 201 6.26 17.82 7.24
CA GLY A 201 7.61 17.28 7.12
C GLY A 201 7.68 15.77 7.30
N MET A 202 6.62 15.05 6.92
CA MET A 202 6.53 13.59 6.88
C MET A 202 6.83 13.07 5.48
N TYR A 203 7.31 11.83 5.38
CA TYR A 203 7.38 11.13 4.11
C TYR A 203 6.00 10.55 3.73
N VAL A 204 5.81 10.29 2.43
CA VAL A 204 4.58 9.68 1.93
C VAL A 204 4.88 8.69 0.80
N ILE A 205 4.23 7.52 0.85
CA ILE A 205 4.23 6.53 -0.23
C ILE A 205 2.96 6.71 -1.04
N ILE A 206 3.10 6.90 -2.35
CA ILE A 206 1.99 6.82 -3.31
C ILE A 206 1.98 5.40 -3.85
N ASP A 207 0.97 4.62 -3.47
CA ASP A 207 0.90 3.19 -3.74
C ASP A 207 -0.16 2.86 -4.80
N TRP A 208 0.30 2.25 -5.90
CA TRP A 208 -0.53 1.59 -6.88
C TRP A 208 -0.92 0.21 -6.36
N HIS A 209 -2.05 0.17 -5.65
CA HIS A 209 -2.45 -0.97 -4.81
C HIS A 209 -3.14 -2.06 -5.62
N ILE A 210 -2.34 -2.86 -6.36
CA ILE A 210 -2.86 -4.05 -7.04
C ILE A 210 -3.14 -5.16 -6.04
N LEU A 211 -4.26 -5.88 -6.22
CA LEU A 211 -4.60 -7.06 -5.44
C LEU A 211 -5.38 -8.08 -6.28
N SER A 212 -6.66 -7.82 -6.61
CA SER A 212 -7.47 -8.73 -7.44
C SER A 212 -7.06 -8.72 -8.91
N ASP A 213 -6.41 -7.70 -9.41
CA ASP A 213 -5.74 -7.70 -10.71
C ASP A 213 -4.44 -8.54 -10.74
N SER A 214 -3.97 -9.01 -9.60
CA SER A 214 -2.95 -10.04 -9.38
C SER A 214 -1.63 -9.81 -10.09
N ASN A 215 -1.63 -9.66 -11.42
CA ASN A 215 -0.45 -9.44 -12.25
C ASN A 215 -0.38 -7.97 -12.67
N PRO A 216 0.70 -7.23 -12.32
CA PRO A 216 0.83 -5.81 -12.60
C PRO A 216 0.76 -5.45 -14.09
N LEU A 217 0.99 -6.41 -14.98
CA LEU A 217 0.85 -6.22 -16.43
C LEU A 217 -0.60 -5.96 -16.85
N GLN A 218 -1.61 -6.37 -16.04
CA GLN A 218 -3.01 -6.26 -16.40
C GLN A 218 -3.42 -4.80 -16.62
N ASN A 219 -3.05 -3.89 -15.71
CA ASN A 219 -3.40 -2.47 -15.76
C ASN A 219 -2.19 -1.57 -16.03
N LYS A 220 -1.14 -2.11 -16.67
CA LYS A 220 0.13 -1.45 -16.89
C LYS A 220 0.01 -0.08 -17.57
N GLU A 221 -0.82 0.05 -18.60
CA GLU A 221 -0.95 1.30 -19.33
C GLU A 221 -1.63 2.41 -18.50
N GLU A 222 -2.55 2.05 -17.61
CA GLU A 222 -3.13 3.00 -16.65
C GLU A 222 -2.10 3.37 -15.57
N ALA A 223 -1.31 2.42 -15.09
CA ALA A 223 -0.22 2.69 -14.15
C ALA A 223 0.80 3.67 -14.73
N LYS A 224 1.21 3.50 -16.00
CA LYS A 224 2.13 4.43 -16.67
C LYS A 224 1.57 5.84 -16.76
N LYS A 225 0.29 6.01 -17.09
CA LYS A 225 -0.37 7.32 -17.12
C LYS A 225 -0.44 7.96 -15.74
N PHE A 226 -0.81 7.15 -14.74
CA PHE A 226 -0.90 7.60 -13.36
C PHE A 226 0.45 8.07 -12.83
N PHE A 227 1.50 7.26 -12.98
CA PHE A 227 2.83 7.62 -12.50
C PHE A 227 3.47 8.76 -13.29
N ALA A 228 3.17 8.90 -14.60
CA ALA A 228 3.60 10.06 -15.37
C ALA A 228 3.03 11.36 -14.78
N GLU A 229 1.73 11.36 -14.43
CA GLU A 229 1.07 12.51 -13.80
C GLU A 229 1.60 12.77 -12.38
N MET A 230 1.75 11.72 -11.56
CA MET A 230 2.24 11.87 -10.18
C MET A 230 3.70 12.37 -10.16
N ALA A 231 4.57 11.80 -10.98
CA ALA A 231 5.97 12.21 -11.05
C ALA A 231 6.12 13.64 -11.60
N ASP A 232 5.31 14.05 -12.59
CA ASP A 232 5.30 15.42 -13.09
C ASP A 232 4.83 16.42 -12.02
N ARG A 233 3.78 16.05 -11.27
CA ARG A 233 3.20 16.88 -10.22
C ARG A 233 4.13 17.08 -9.03
N TYR A 234 4.87 16.06 -8.64
CA TYR A 234 5.65 16.04 -7.41
C TYR A 234 7.17 16.03 -7.63
N GLN A 235 7.64 16.26 -8.84
CA GLN A 235 9.08 16.41 -9.11
C GLN A 235 9.70 17.46 -8.18
N GLY A 236 10.84 17.12 -7.58
CA GLY A 236 11.54 18.00 -6.65
C GLY A 236 10.98 18.01 -5.20
N TYR A 237 10.08 17.08 -4.87
CA TYR A 237 9.66 16.84 -3.51
C TYR A 237 10.55 15.78 -2.86
N ASP A 238 11.28 16.13 -1.83
CA ASP A 238 12.23 15.23 -1.14
C ASP A 238 11.54 14.10 -0.33
N ASN A 239 10.24 14.18 -0.15
CA ASN A 239 9.47 13.31 0.76
C ASN A 239 8.55 12.30 0.07
N ILE A 240 8.57 12.19 -1.26
CA ILE A 240 7.72 11.28 -2.02
C ILE A 240 8.45 9.97 -2.32
N ILE A 241 7.75 8.87 -2.13
CA ILE A 241 8.15 7.51 -2.50
C ILE A 241 7.05 6.93 -3.38
N TYR A 242 7.41 6.28 -4.48
CA TYR A 242 6.46 5.61 -5.36
C TYR A 242 6.50 4.11 -5.15
N GLU A 243 5.38 3.48 -4.80
CA GLU A 243 5.21 2.04 -4.78
C GLU A 243 4.45 1.61 -6.03
N ILE A 244 5.16 0.99 -6.97
CA ILE A 244 4.62 0.79 -8.32
C ILE A 244 3.72 -0.44 -8.46
N CYS A 245 3.72 -1.35 -7.51
CA CYS A 245 2.76 -2.46 -7.42
C CYS A 245 2.75 -3.03 -6.00
N ASN A 246 1.57 -3.02 -5.36
CA ASN A 246 1.39 -3.52 -3.99
C ASN A 246 1.71 -5.00 -3.86
N GLU A 247 0.80 -5.88 -4.28
CA GLU A 247 0.88 -7.34 -4.04
C GLU A 247 0.68 -8.17 -5.30
N PRO A 248 1.71 -8.32 -6.15
CA PRO A 248 1.66 -9.31 -7.22
C PRO A 248 1.42 -10.71 -6.67
N ASN A 249 0.37 -11.40 -7.18
CA ASN A 249 -0.08 -12.67 -6.64
C ASN A 249 -0.61 -13.62 -7.72
N SER A 250 -1.26 -14.72 -7.33
CA SER A 250 -1.95 -15.67 -8.22
C SER A 250 -1.12 -16.14 -9.41
N GLY A 251 0.22 -16.29 -9.23
CA GLY A 251 1.12 -16.78 -10.25
C GLY A 251 1.76 -15.69 -11.11
N ALA A 252 1.63 -14.41 -10.76
CA ALA A 252 2.50 -13.37 -11.32
C ALA A 252 3.96 -13.71 -11.01
N SER A 253 4.75 -13.94 -12.04
CA SER A 253 6.16 -14.30 -11.90
C SER A 253 7.03 -13.08 -11.66
N TRP A 254 8.21 -13.29 -11.06
CA TRP A 254 9.21 -12.22 -10.96
C TRP A 254 9.55 -11.59 -12.32
N ASN A 255 9.53 -12.40 -13.40
CA ASN A 255 9.77 -11.90 -14.75
C ASN A 255 8.63 -10.97 -15.26
N ASP A 256 7.37 -11.25 -14.90
CA ASP A 256 6.25 -10.35 -15.22
C ASP A 256 6.43 -9.02 -14.49
N ILE A 257 6.78 -9.06 -13.20
CA ILE A 257 7.03 -7.87 -12.38
C ILE A 257 8.20 -7.07 -12.94
N LYS A 258 9.32 -7.70 -13.32
CA LYS A 258 10.44 -7.01 -13.97
C LYS A 258 10.03 -6.38 -15.30
N THR A 259 9.21 -7.08 -16.09
CA THR A 259 8.70 -6.54 -17.36
C THR A 259 7.86 -5.29 -17.12
N TYR A 260 6.96 -5.32 -16.16
CA TYR A 260 6.17 -4.18 -15.74
C TYR A 260 7.05 -3.03 -15.23
N ALA A 261 7.93 -3.30 -14.29
CA ALA A 261 8.80 -2.32 -13.68
C ALA A 261 9.70 -1.60 -14.70
N ASN A 262 10.26 -2.34 -15.66
CA ASN A 262 11.09 -1.78 -16.73
C ASN A 262 10.32 -0.87 -17.70
N GLU A 263 8.99 -0.88 -17.69
CA GLU A 263 8.17 0.06 -18.45
C GLU A 263 7.67 1.23 -17.60
N VAL A 264 7.44 1.03 -16.30
CA VAL A 264 6.90 2.09 -15.39
C VAL A 264 8.03 2.96 -14.83
N ILE A 265 9.14 2.37 -14.39
CA ILE A 265 10.27 3.12 -13.82
C ILE A 265 10.77 4.25 -14.75
N PRO A 266 10.98 4.01 -16.06
CA PRO A 266 11.40 5.08 -16.97
C PRO A 266 10.44 6.26 -17.03
N VAL A 267 9.14 5.98 -16.90
CA VAL A 267 8.10 7.03 -16.90
C VAL A 267 8.24 7.94 -15.69
N ILE A 268 8.48 7.38 -14.52
CA ILE A 268 8.76 8.15 -13.30
C ILE A 268 10.08 8.92 -13.45
N ARG A 269 11.13 8.25 -13.92
CA ARG A 269 12.48 8.82 -14.05
C ARG A 269 12.59 9.95 -15.08
N GLU A 270 11.65 10.05 -16.01
CA GLU A 270 11.59 11.18 -16.94
C GLU A 270 11.35 12.51 -16.21
N LYS A 271 10.62 12.49 -15.10
CA LYS A 271 10.21 13.66 -14.32
C LYS A 271 10.92 13.76 -12.98
N ASP A 272 11.04 12.64 -12.28
CA ASP A 272 11.60 12.52 -10.93
C ASP A 272 12.77 11.52 -10.97
N GLN A 273 13.98 12.06 -11.12
CA GLN A 273 15.16 11.26 -11.46
C GLN A 273 15.73 10.47 -10.30
N ASP A 274 15.50 10.91 -9.07
CA ASP A 274 16.13 10.38 -7.85
C ASP A 274 15.15 9.86 -6.79
N ALA A 275 13.84 9.95 -7.03
CA ALA A 275 12.83 9.40 -6.12
C ALA A 275 13.10 7.93 -5.77
N ILE A 276 12.76 7.56 -4.54
CA ILE A 276 12.73 6.14 -4.15
C ILE A 276 11.55 5.47 -4.83
N ILE A 277 11.80 4.31 -5.45
CA ILE A 277 10.76 3.48 -6.05
C ILE A 277 10.75 2.12 -5.35
N LEU A 278 9.59 1.73 -4.83
CA LEU A 278 9.32 0.43 -4.24
C LEU A 278 8.70 -0.48 -5.30
N VAL A 279 9.20 -1.70 -5.39
CA VAL A 279 8.74 -2.72 -6.33
C VAL A 279 8.22 -3.92 -5.57
N GLY A 280 6.95 -4.26 -5.73
CA GLY A 280 6.36 -5.47 -5.17
C GLY A 280 7.07 -6.74 -5.65
N THR A 281 7.15 -7.75 -4.78
CA THR A 281 7.72 -9.05 -5.13
C THR A 281 6.63 -10.11 -5.27
N PRO A 282 6.90 -11.30 -5.88
CA PRO A 282 5.85 -12.29 -6.10
C PRO A 282 5.23 -12.83 -4.79
N ASN A 283 4.07 -13.49 -4.95
CA ASN A 283 3.36 -14.19 -3.88
C ASN A 283 3.04 -13.26 -2.70
N TRP A 284 2.28 -12.19 -2.97
CA TRP A 284 1.94 -11.16 -1.95
C TRP A 284 3.18 -10.61 -1.26
N CYS A 285 4.17 -10.23 -2.03
CA CYS A 285 5.45 -9.70 -1.55
C CYS A 285 6.25 -10.60 -0.60
N GLN A 286 6.07 -11.93 -0.65
CA GLN A 286 6.80 -12.87 0.21
C GLN A 286 8.09 -13.41 -0.44
N PHE A 287 8.20 -13.42 -1.78
CA PHE A 287 9.33 -14.03 -2.49
C PHE A 287 10.44 -13.02 -2.81
N VAL A 288 10.90 -12.29 -1.79
CA VAL A 288 12.03 -11.34 -1.90
C VAL A 288 13.36 -12.04 -2.27
N ASP A 289 13.47 -13.33 -2.06
CA ASP A 289 14.63 -14.14 -2.45
C ASP A 289 14.75 -14.30 -3.97
N GLU A 290 13.64 -14.29 -4.73
CA GLU A 290 13.65 -14.24 -6.19
C GLU A 290 14.23 -12.89 -6.67
N ALA A 291 13.79 -11.78 -6.09
CA ALA A 291 14.35 -10.46 -6.38
C ALA A 291 15.84 -10.37 -5.99
N ALA A 292 16.24 -10.97 -4.86
CA ALA A 292 17.64 -11.03 -4.45
C ALA A 292 18.50 -11.93 -5.35
N ALA A 293 17.91 -12.89 -6.05
CA ALA A 293 18.60 -13.74 -7.00
C ALA A 293 18.86 -13.04 -8.34
N ASP A 294 17.94 -12.19 -8.76
CA ASP A 294 17.95 -11.55 -10.08
C ASP A 294 17.33 -10.13 -10.00
N PRO A 295 17.98 -9.17 -9.32
CA PRO A 295 17.44 -7.86 -9.10
C PRO A 295 17.26 -7.05 -10.40
N ILE A 296 16.36 -6.08 -10.40
CA ILE A 296 16.21 -5.11 -11.48
C ILE A 296 17.49 -4.26 -11.53
N THR A 297 18.05 -4.08 -12.69
CA THR A 297 19.31 -3.36 -12.92
C THR A 297 19.12 -2.17 -13.86
N GLY A 298 20.06 -1.22 -13.82
CA GLY A 298 20.05 -0.04 -14.70
C GLY A 298 19.32 1.17 -14.12
N TYR A 299 18.83 1.07 -12.88
CA TYR A 299 18.20 2.17 -12.15
C TYR A 299 18.75 2.26 -10.74
N ASP A 300 18.91 3.47 -10.24
CA ASP A 300 19.24 3.75 -8.85
C ASP A 300 17.97 3.94 -8.01
N ASN A 301 18.11 3.96 -6.69
CA ASN A 301 17.05 4.23 -5.72
C ASN A 301 15.83 3.30 -5.85
N LEU A 302 16.07 2.02 -6.12
CA LEU A 302 15.05 0.97 -6.07
C LEU A 302 15.13 0.23 -4.73
N MET A 303 13.96 -0.09 -4.17
CA MET A 303 13.79 -1.02 -3.05
C MET A 303 12.73 -2.06 -3.40
N TYR A 304 12.74 -3.17 -2.68
CA TYR A 304 11.83 -4.29 -2.92
C TYR A 304 10.94 -4.50 -1.70
N THR A 305 9.64 -4.69 -1.92
CA THR A 305 8.72 -4.82 -0.80
C THR A 305 8.64 -6.26 -0.31
N LEU A 306 8.56 -6.40 1.01
CA LEU A 306 8.13 -7.61 1.70
C LEU A 306 6.90 -7.28 2.53
N HIS A 307 5.86 -8.12 2.44
CA HIS A 307 4.66 -8.03 3.26
C HIS A 307 4.52 -9.25 4.16
N PHE A 308 4.01 -9.05 5.37
CA PHE A 308 3.76 -10.15 6.28
C PHE A 308 2.60 -9.85 7.23
N TYR A 309 1.96 -10.91 7.69
CA TYR A 309 1.01 -10.90 8.82
C TYR A 309 1.52 -11.88 9.86
N ALA A 310 1.90 -11.38 11.04
CA ALA A 310 2.80 -12.08 11.96
C ALA A 310 2.22 -13.38 12.54
N ASP A 311 0.89 -13.50 12.66
CA ASP A 311 0.30 -14.76 13.14
C ASP A 311 0.38 -15.88 12.10
N THR A 312 0.45 -15.55 10.82
CA THR A 312 0.67 -16.50 9.72
C THR A 312 2.15 -16.64 9.36
N HIS A 313 2.85 -15.54 9.16
CA HIS A 313 4.20 -15.47 8.62
C HIS A 313 5.23 -15.35 9.74
N ARG A 314 5.98 -16.42 9.97
CA ARG A 314 6.88 -16.56 11.13
C ARG A 314 8.34 -16.73 10.69
N ASP A 315 9.09 -17.61 11.36
CA ASP A 315 10.53 -17.78 11.18
C ASP A 315 10.95 -18.07 9.73
N ASP A 316 10.17 -18.82 8.96
CA ASP A 316 10.50 -19.13 7.59
C ASP A 316 10.58 -17.89 6.72
N LEU A 317 9.58 -16.98 6.81
CA LEU A 317 9.60 -15.73 6.07
C LEU A 317 10.60 -14.72 6.65
N ARG A 318 10.78 -14.66 7.98
CA ARG A 318 11.86 -13.87 8.61
C ARG A 318 13.23 -14.27 8.10
N ASN A 319 13.48 -15.58 7.98
CA ASN A 319 14.73 -16.11 7.43
C ASN A 319 14.90 -15.77 5.94
N THR A 320 13.83 -15.85 5.16
CA THR A 320 13.83 -15.43 3.74
C THR A 320 14.21 -13.95 3.62
N MET A 321 13.57 -13.06 4.40
CA MET A 321 13.90 -11.63 4.43
C MET A 321 15.37 -11.40 4.82
N GLN A 322 15.82 -12.02 5.92
CA GLN A 322 17.20 -11.84 6.40
C GLN A 322 18.24 -12.32 5.38
N ASN A 323 17.96 -13.45 4.70
CA ASN A 323 18.84 -13.97 3.68
C ASN A 323 18.89 -13.05 2.45
N ALA A 324 17.76 -12.53 2.00
CA ALA A 324 17.70 -11.56 0.90
C ALA A 324 18.44 -10.27 1.24
N TYR A 325 18.21 -9.73 2.43
CA TYR A 325 18.93 -8.56 2.95
C TYR A 325 20.44 -8.77 3.02
N ASN A 326 20.89 -9.93 3.53
CA ASN A 326 22.32 -10.29 3.61
C ASN A 326 22.99 -10.47 2.23
N ARG A 327 22.20 -10.76 1.19
CA ARG A 327 22.63 -10.81 -0.22
C ARG A 327 22.74 -9.42 -0.84
N GLY A 328 22.36 -8.38 -0.14
CA GLY A 328 22.47 -7.00 -0.59
C GLY A 328 21.17 -6.40 -1.16
N LEU A 329 20.02 -7.10 -1.02
CA LEU A 329 18.74 -6.57 -1.47
C LEU A 329 18.26 -5.45 -0.54
N PRO A 330 17.99 -4.23 -1.04
CA PRO A 330 17.34 -3.18 -0.27
C PRO A 330 15.85 -3.50 -0.10
N ILE A 331 15.41 -3.72 1.14
CA ILE A 331 14.04 -4.12 1.48
C ILE A 331 13.32 -3.00 2.20
N PHE A 332 12.05 -2.79 1.85
CA PHE A 332 11.08 -1.97 2.58
C PHE A 332 9.87 -2.85 2.91
N VAL A 333 9.39 -2.85 4.15
CA VAL A 333 8.14 -3.52 4.52
C VAL A 333 7.01 -2.50 4.42
N SER A 334 6.47 -2.32 3.21
CA SER A 334 5.47 -1.28 2.95
C SER A 334 4.08 -1.62 3.50
N GLU A 335 3.87 -2.90 3.84
CA GLU A 335 2.66 -3.37 4.52
C GLU A 335 2.98 -4.52 5.47
N PHE A 336 2.42 -4.47 6.69
CA PHE A 336 2.42 -5.59 7.61
C PHE A 336 1.29 -5.48 8.62
N GLY A 337 0.90 -6.60 9.22
CA GLY A 337 0.00 -6.69 10.37
C GLY A 337 0.47 -7.74 11.38
N ILE A 338 -0.16 -7.79 12.55
CA ILE A 338 0.14 -8.81 13.55
C ILE A 338 -1.01 -9.81 13.80
N THR A 339 -1.97 -9.79 12.89
CA THR A 339 -3.05 -10.77 12.75
C THR A 339 -2.63 -11.94 11.87
N ASP A 340 -3.57 -12.83 11.52
CA ASP A 340 -3.38 -13.77 10.42
C ASP A 340 -3.45 -13.06 9.05
N ALA A 341 -3.10 -13.77 7.97
CA ALA A 341 -3.03 -13.21 6.61
C ALA A 341 -4.39 -12.79 6.03
N SER A 342 -5.50 -13.01 6.71
CA SER A 342 -6.80 -12.47 6.31
C SER A 342 -7.08 -11.07 6.89
N GLY A 343 -6.17 -10.54 7.71
CA GLY A 343 -6.37 -9.30 8.46
C GLY A 343 -7.27 -9.46 9.69
N ASN A 344 -7.76 -10.66 9.93
CA ASN A 344 -8.62 -11.02 11.06
C ASN A 344 -7.91 -11.95 12.04
N GLY A 345 -8.65 -12.55 12.92
CA GLY A 345 -8.12 -13.49 13.91
C GLY A 345 -7.50 -12.81 15.12
N ALA A 346 -6.61 -13.51 15.79
CA ALA A 346 -5.97 -13.02 17.00
C ALA A 346 -4.79 -12.07 16.68
N VAL A 347 -4.67 -11.01 17.46
CA VAL A 347 -3.50 -10.11 17.44
C VAL A 347 -2.33 -10.82 18.13
N ASN A 348 -1.30 -11.19 17.38
CA ASN A 348 -0.13 -11.91 17.88
C ASN A 348 1.05 -10.97 18.15
N ARG A 349 1.02 -10.34 19.32
CA ARG A 349 2.06 -9.37 19.73
C ARG A 349 3.46 -9.99 19.85
N ASP A 350 3.56 -11.27 20.25
CA ASP A 350 4.86 -11.94 20.41
C ASP A 350 5.56 -12.14 19.06
N GLU A 351 4.84 -12.62 18.05
CA GLU A 351 5.39 -12.74 16.70
C GLU A 351 5.60 -11.36 16.06
N GLY A 352 4.71 -10.40 16.30
CA GLY A 352 4.88 -9.01 15.90
C GLY A 352 6.18 -8.41 16.44
N ASN A 353 6.46 -8.59 17.74
CA ASN A 353 7.71 -8.11 18.34
C ASN A 353 8.96 -8.73 17.69
N LYS A 354 8.95 -10.02 17.36
CA LYS A 354 10.09 -10.66 16.66
C LYS A 354 10.34 -10.06 15.27
N TRP A 355 9.27 -9.70 14.56
CA TRP A 355 9.39 -9.00 13.28
C TRP A 355 9.95 -7.59 13.45
N ILE A 356 9.44 -6.81 14.41
CA ILE A 356 9.93 -5.45 14.70
C ILE A 356 11.41 -5.50 15.11
N ASP A 357 11.79 -6.41 16.01
CA ASP A 357 13.18 -6.54 16.46
C ASP A 357 14.12 -6.86 15.30
N LEU A 358 13.68 -7.70 14.34
CA LEU A 358 14.46 -8.03 13.14
C LEU A 358 14.57 -6.84 12.17
N MET A 359 13.49 -6.10 11.97
CA MET A 359 13.50 -4.90 11.13
C MET A 359 14.34 -3.78 11.76
N ASP A 360 14.21 -3.55 13.05
CA ASP A 360 14.99 -2.54 13.79
C ASP A 360 16.49 -2.90 13.78
N GLN A 361 16.84 -4.18 13.94
CA GLN A 361 18.23 -4.65 13.86
C GLN A 361 18.89 -4.35 12.51
N ASN A 362 18.14 -4.45 11.42
CA ASN A 362 18.62 -4.21 10.06
C ASN A 362 18.38 -2.77 9.58
N GLY A 363 17.62 -1.97 10.32
CA GLY A 363 17.18 -0.63 9.93
C GLY A 363 16.26 -0.64 8.70
N ILE A 364 15.41 -1.65 8.59
CA ILE A 364 14.40 -1.79 7.52
C ILE A 364 13.19 -0.95 7.90
N SER A 365 12.79 -0.05 7.01
CA SER A 365 11.59 0.79 7.15
C SER A 365 10.31 0.00 6.98
N TYR A 366 9.22 0.43 7.64
CA TYR A 366 7.97 -0.30 7.61
C TYR A 366 6.72 0.57 7.80
N CYS A 367 5.58 0.12 7.25
CA CYS A 367 4.25 0.68 7.47
C CYS A 367 3.29 -0.42 7.90
N ILE A 368 2.59 -0.22 9.04
CA ILE A 368 1.54 -1.13 9.47
C ILE A 368 0.24 -0.91 8.68
N TRP A 369 -0.50 -1.95 8.39
CA TRP A 369 -1.84 -1.95 7.83
C TRP A 369 -2.86 -1.96 8.99
N ASN A 370 -3.95 -1.16 9.13
CA ASN A 370 -4.41 -0.11 8.22
C ASN A 370 -5.28 0.94 8.95
N LEU A 371 -5.35 2.16 8.42
CA LEU A 371 -6.24 3.22 8.91
C LEU A 371 -7.67 3.00 8.41
N SER A 372 -8.46 2.26 9.16
CA SER A 372 -9.89 2.09 8.98
C SER A 372 -10.58 1.80 10.31
N ASN A 373 -11.92 1.87 10.31
CA ASN A 373 -12.80 1.36 11.36
C ASN A 373 -13.61 0.14 10.90
N LYS A 374 -13.07 -0.59 9.92
CA LYS A 374 -13.62 -1.84 9.42
C LYS A 374 -13.73 -2.84 10.58
N ASP A 375 -14.77 -3.69 10.59
CA ASP A 375 -14.88 -4.77 11.56
C ASP A 375 -13.88 -5.89 11.24
N GLU A 376 -12.63 -5.60 11.51
CA GLU A 376 -11.46 -6.42 11.17
C GLU A 376 -10.36 -6.19 12.21
N ALA A 377 -9.62 -7.22 12.58
CA ALA A 377 -8.63 -7.14 13.65
C ALA A 377 -7.42 -6.27 13.30
N SER A 378 -7.08 -6.13 12.00
CA SER A 378 -6.01 -5.24 11.49
C SER A 378 -6.44 -3.78 11.35
N ALA A 379 -7.73 -3.46 11.54
CA ALA A 379 -8.19 -2.08 11.53
C ALA A 379 -7.64 -1.31 12.74
N PHE A 380 -7.17 -0.08 12.49
CA PHE A 380 -6.57 0.75 13.55
C PHE A 380 -7.61 1.25 14.56
N PHE A 381 -8.83 1.50 14.08
CA PHE A 381 -9.91 2.00 14.91
C PHE A 381 -10.95 0.90 15.17
N LYS A 382 -11.53 0.92 16.36
CA LYS A 382 -12.61 0.00 16.70
C LYS A 382 -13.81 0.18 15.77
N PRO A 383 -14.53 -0.89 15.43
CA PRO A 383 -15.78 -0.81 14.70
C PRO A 383 -16.75 0.17 15.37
N GLY A 384 -17.38 1.02 14.55
CA GLY A 384 -18.30 2.04 15.06
C GLY A 384 -17.65 3.33 15.58
N CYS A 385 -16.32 3.44 15.57
CA CYS A 385 -15.65 4.72 15.81
C CYS A 385 -15.91 5.64 14.61
N ASN A 386 -16.59 6.77 14.83
CA ASN A 386 -16.95 7.74 13.79
C ASN A 386 -16.06 8.97 13.78
N LYS A 387 -14.98 8.98 14.56
CA LYS A 387 -14.00 10.05 14.56
C LYS A 387 -13.13 9.96 13.30
N THR A 388 -12.65 11.11 12.85
CA THR A 388 -11.68 11.23 11.75
C THR A 388 -10.34 11.82 12.21
N SER A 389 -10.28 12.32 13.47
CA SER A 389 -9.10 12.86 14.15
C SER A 389 -9.35 12.91 15.65
N GLY A 390 -8.33 13.30 16.45
CA GLY A 390 -8.46 13.43 17.91
C GLY A 390 -8.74 12.09 18.59
N PHE A 391 -8.12 11.03 18.09
CA PHE A 391 -8.27 9.68 18.64
C PHE A 391 -7.59 9.54 19.98
N VAL A 392 -8.23 8.79 20.86
CA VAL A 392 -7.71 8.39 22.18
C VAL A 392 -7.63 6.86 22.25
N ASN A 393 -6.96 6.32 23.26
CA ASN A 393 -6.75 4.87 23.37
C ASN A 393 -8.04 4.04 23.34
N GLU A 394 -9.15 4.60 23.80
CA GLU A 394 -10.47 3.96 23.82
C GLU A 394 -11.05 3.74 22.42
N ASP A 395 -10.62 4.53 21.45
CA ASP A 395 -11.02 4.44 20.03
C ASP A 395 -10.23 3.36 19.27
N LEU A 396 -9.06 2.98 19.80
CA LEU A 396 -8.06 2.18 19.10
C LEU A 396 -8.26 0.68 19.30
N SER A 397 -7.90 -0.10 18.30
CA SER A 397 -7.84 -1.56 18.34
C SER A 397 -6.65 -2.05 19.17
N ASP A 398 -6.62 -3.37 19.44
CA ASP A 398 -5.50 -4.00 20.14
C ASP A 398 -4.19 -3.95 19.32
N GLU A 399 -4.28 -4.04 18.00
CA GLU A 399 -3.13 -3.91 17.09
C GLU A 399 -2.59 -2.48 17.10
N ALA A 400 -3.47 -1.49 16.98
CA ALA A 400 -3.10 -0.08 17.05
C ALA A 400 -2.42 0.28 18.37
N LEU A 401 -2.97 -0.14 19.51
CA LEU A 401 -2.38 0.09 20.82
C LEU A 401 -0.98 -0.51 20.96
N TRP A 402 -0.79 -1.73 20.44
CA TRP A 402 0.53 -2.36 20.39
C TRP A 402 1.49 -1.56 19.51
N TYR A 403 1.03 -1.12 18.33
CA TYR A 403 1.90 -0.40 17.40
C TYR A 403 2.31 0.97 17.91
N LEU A 404 1.41 1.69 18.61
CA LEU A 404 1.79 2.94 19.26
C LEU A 404 2.90 2.76 20.32
N ASP A 405 3.00 1.60 20.95
CA ASP A 405 4.13 1.28 21.84
C ASP A 405 5.41 0.96 21.04
N VAL A 406 5.29 0.37 19.86
CA VAL A 406 6.42 0.16 18.93
C VAL A 406 6.99 1.49 18.46
N LEU A 407 6.14 2.47 18.11
CA LEU A 407 6.57 3.79 17.63
C LEU A 407 7.31 4.63 18.69
N LYS A 408 7.26 4.25 19.96
CA LYS A 408 7.99 4.89 21.07
C LYS A 408 9.40 4.33 21.29
N ARG A 409 9.75 3.23 20.60
CA ARG A 409 11.09 2.59 20.69
C ARG A 409 12.14 3.37 19.84
#